data_3d84c8daa15ed3cf826d0ce87a32334c
#
_entry.id   3d84c8daa15ed3cf826d0ce87a32334c
#
_cell.length_a   1.000
_cell.length_b   1.000
_cell.length_c   1.000
_cell.angle_alpha   90.00
_cell.angle_beta   90.00
_cell.angle_gamma   90.00
#
_symmetry.space_group_name_H-M   'P 1'
#
loop_
_entity.id
_entity.type
_entity.pdbx_description
1 polymer ?
#
loop_
_entity_poly.entity_id
_entity_poly.type
_entity_poly.pdbx_seq_one_letter_code
_entity_poly.pdbx_strand_id
1 'polypeptide(L)'
;MRGTDDTVPGADETTLPVASGGRPRPVGVKVGVLALQGASARHRAVLAHLGAEPVDVRRPAQMAEVDALVLPGGESTTMSMLLESSGLFPAIAERLAGGMPAFGTCAGMILLGDEILDGRPDQRSFRAIDIGVQRNAFGRQIDSFEADLDVAGVAGGPVHAVFIRAPVVERVADGVEVLATVDGKPVLCRQGPILVAAFHPELGDDPRLHELFLREVV
;
A
#
# COMPACT_ATOMS: atom_id res chain seq x y z
N MET A 1 43.98 -31.66 20.41
CA MET A 1 43.54 -30.67 19.40
C MET A 1 42.24 -31.16 18.80
N ARG A 2 41.13 -30.58 19.18
CA ARG A 2 39.81 -30.86 18.61
C ARG A 2 39.29 -29.55 18.04
N GLY A 3 39.17 -29.51 16.73
CA GLY A 3 38.58 -28.38 16.03
C GLY A 3 37.05 -28.37 16.25
N THR A 4 36.54 -27.23 16.67
CA THR A 4 35.13 -26.96 16.77
C THR A 4 34.68 -26.42 15.43
N ASP A 5 33.80 -27.15 14.78
CA ASP A 5 33.12 -26.79 13.54
C ASP A 5 31.90 -25.91 13.95
N ASP A 6 32.03 -24.60 13.75
CA ASP A 6 30.94 -23.64 13.93
C ASP A 6 30.21 -23.44 12.58
N THR A 7 29.30 -24.35 12.27
CA THR A 7 28.31 -24.14 11.20
C THR A 7 27.20 -23.21 11.69
N VAL A 8 27.16 -21.99 11.13
CA VAL A 8 26.07 -21.04 11.29
C VAL A 8 24.83 -21.60 10.58
N PRO A 9 23.67 -21.73 11.23
CA PRO A 9 22.44 -22.16 10.54
C PRO A 9 21.99 -21.08 9.56
N GLY A 10 21.77 -21.52 8.32
CA GLY A 10 21.27 -20.69 7.23
C GLY A 10 19.92 -20.05 7.58
N ALA A 11 19.74 -18.82 7.13
CA ALA A 11 18.48 -18.08 7.18
C ALA A 11 17.37 -18.91 6.52
N ASP A 12 16.33 -19.17 7.29
CA ASP A 12 15.10 -19.82 6.85
C ASP A 12 14.47 -18.96 5.74
N GLU A 13 14.47 -19.47 4.52
CA GLU A 13 13.68 -18.90 3.42
C GLU A 13 12.20 -19.12 3.76
N THR A 14 11.57 -18.08 4.32
CA THR A 14 10.12 -18.06 4.54
C THR A 14 9.41 -18.18 3.20
N THR A 15 9.01 -19.38 2.85
CA THR A 15 8.26 -19.69 1.62
C THR A 15 6.84 -19.19 1.82
N LEU A 16 6.48 -18.10 1.12
CA LEU A 16 5.12 -17.58 1.09
C LEU A 16 4.17 -18.66 0.53
N PRO A 17 2.94 -18.78 1.08
CA PRO A 17 1.98 -19.77 0.61
C PRO A 17 1.58 -19.53 -0.84
N VAL A 18 1.52 -20.62 -1.63
CA VAL A 18 1.11 -20.56 -3.05
C VAL A 18 -0.38 -20.25 -3.12
N ALA A 19 -0.73 -19.16 -3.81
CA ALA A 19 -2.11 -18.74 -4.05
C ALA A 19 -2.89 -19.84 -4.78
N SER A 20 -3.93 -20.37 -4.12
CA SER A 20 -4.84 -21.38 -4.68
C SER A 20 -6.03 -20.71 -5.35
N GLY A 21 -6.01 -20.66 -6.70
CA GLY A 21 -7.19 -20.25 -7.47
C GLY A 21 -6.84 -19.69 -8.84
N GLY A 22 -6.98 -20.52 -9.88
CA GLY A 22 -6.54 -20.32 -11.25
C GLY A 22 -7.08 -19.10 -11.99
N ARG A 23 -6.56 -17.93 -11.71
CA ARG A 23 -6.63 -16.76 -12.59
C ARG A 23 -5.25 -16.54 -13.21
N PRO A 24 -5.18 -16.01 -14.44
CA PRO A 24 -3.90 -15.72 -15.07
C PRO A 24 -3.09 -14.78 -14.19
N ARG A 25 -1.82 -15.13 -13.95
CA ARG A 25 -0.88 -14.22 -13.27
C ARG A 25 -0.66 -13.00 -14.17
N PRO A 26 -0.50 -11.79 -13.61
CA PRO A 26 -0.25 -10.57 -14.36
C PRO A 26 1.16 -10.59 -14.99
N VAL A 27 1.35 -11.42 -16.02
CA VAL A 27 2.63 -11.57 -16.71
C VAL A 27 2.93 -10.30 -17.51
N GLY A 28 4.08 -9.68 -17.22
CA GLY A 28 4.55 -8.49 -17.93
C GLY A 28 3.97 -7.17 -17.44
N VAL A 29 3.13 -7.16 -16.39
CA VAL A 29 2.61 -5.92 -15.78
C VAL A 29 3.71 -5.28 -14.93
N LYS A 30 4.06 -4.04 -15.25
CA LYS A 30 5.03 -3.24 -14.52
C LYS A 30 4.35 -2.43 -13.42
N VAL A 31 4.65 -2.76 -12.19
CA VAL A 31 4.11 -2.04 -11.03
C VAL A 31 5.19 -1.15 -10.42
N GLY A 32 5.00 0.17 -10.53
CA GLY A 32 5.85 1.13 -9.83
C GLY A 32 5.65 1.02 -8.32
N VAL A 33 6.73 1.03 -7.56
CA VAL A 33 6.69 1.17 -6.11
C VAL A 33 7.42 2.45 -5.74
N LEU A 34 6.70 3.41 -5.14
CA LEU A 34 7.32 4.68 -4.73
C LEU A 34 8.42 4.40 -3.70
N ALA A 35 9.66 4.71 -4.06
CA ALA A 35 10.86 4.35 -3.30
C ALA A 35 11.63 5.58 -2.80
N LEU A 36 10.90 6.63 -2.36
CA LEU A 36 11.48 7.82 -1.74
C LEU A 36 11.71 7.60 -0.24
N GLN A 37 10.79 6.91 0.42
CA GLN A 37 10.82 6.54 1.83
C GLN A 37 9.91 5.33 2.07
N GLY A 38 10.10 4.61 3.20
CA GLY A 38 9.20 3.56 3.65
C GLY A 38 9.56 2.15 3.16
N ALA A 39 8.61 1.21 3.32
CA ALA A 39 8.84 -0.23 3.14
C ALA A 39 8.71 -0.70 1.68
N SER A 40 9.25 0.04 0.71
CA SER A 40 9.15 -0.29 -0.73
C SER A 40 9.65 -1.70 -1.07
N ALA A 41 10.69 -2.17 -0.39
CA ALA A 41 11.28 -3.49 -0.65
C ALA A 41 10.31 -4.65 -0.38
N ARG A 42 9.47 -4.56 0.67
CA ARG A 42 8.48 -5.60 1.00
C ARG A 42 7.36 -5.66 -0.03
N HIS A 43 6.81 -4.52 -0.44
CA HIS A 43 5.82 -4.47 -1.52
C HIS A 43 6.37 -5.07 -2.81
N ARG A 44 7.62 -4.76 -3.17
CA ARG A 44 8.27 -5.36 -4.35
C ARG A 44 8.36 -6.88 -4.26
N ALA A 45 8.74 -7.41 -3.10
CA ALA A 45 8.84 -8.86 -2.90
C ALA A 45 7.48 -9.54 -3.11
N VAL A 46 6.39 -9.00 -2.55
CA VAL A 46 5.04 -9.54 -2.72
C VAL A 46 4.59 -9.44 -4.18
N LEU A 47 4.79 -8.29 -4.85
CA LEU A 47 4.42 -8.11 -6.25
C LEU A 47 5.17 -9.07 -7.17
N ALA A 48 6.49 -9.26 -6.96
CA ALA A 48 7.29 -10.22 -7.71
C ALA A 48 6.83 -11.67 -7.48
N HIS A 49 6.49 -12.03 -6.22
CA HIS A 49 5.92 -13.34 -5.90
C HIS A 49 4.60 -13.60 -6.67
N LEU A 50 3.78 -12.57 -6.86
CA LEU A 50 2.53 -12.64 -7.62
C LEU A 50 2.73 -12.62 -9.14
N GLY A 51 3.96 -12.43 -9.64
CA GLY A 51 4.32 -12.49 -11.06
C GLY A 51 4.28 -11.14 -11.78
N ALA A 52 4.09 -10.02 -11.06
CA ALA A 52 4.28 -8.68 -11.60
C ALA A 52 5.77 -8.32 -11.68
N GLU A 53 6.11 -7.29 -12.46
CA GLU A 53 7.45 -6.72 -12.56
C GLU A 53 7.51 -5.42 -11.70
N PRO A 54 8.03 -5.47 -10.47
CA PRO A 54 8.10 -4.29 -9.62
C PRO A 54 9.26 -3.37 -10.02
N VAL A 55 8.98 -2.07 -10.14
CA VAL A 55 9.94 -1.04 -10.53
C VAL A 55 10.03 0.01 -9.43
N ASP A 56 11.25 0.31 -8.92
CA ASP A 56 11.43 1.43 -7.99
C ASP A 56 11.17 2.76 -8.70
N VAL A 57 10.20 3.54 -8.22
CA VAL A 57 9.90 4.89 -8.72
C VAL A 57 10.55 5.92 -7.80
N ARG A 58 11.54 6.63 -8.33
CA ARG A 58 12.31 7.69 -7.65
C ARG A 58 12.43 8.96 -8.48
N ARG A 59 12.09 8.92 -9.76
CA ARG A 59 12.21 10.04 -10.71
C ARG A 59 11.01 10.07 -11.65
N PRO A 60 10.58 11.26 -12.11
CA PRO A 60 9.41 11.43 -12.97
C PRO A 60 9.41 10.56 -14.23
N ALA A 61 10.57 10.39 -14.88
CA ALA A 61 10.68 9.60 -16.11
C ALA A 61 10.20 8.14 -15.93
N GLN A 62 10.37 7.56 -14.73
CA GLN A 62 9.96 6.18 -14.44
C GLN A 62 8.42 6.02 -14.41
N MET A 63 7.67 7.10 -14.25
CA MET A 63 6.20 7.04 -14.31
C MET A 63 5.67 6.68 -15.70
N ALA A 64 6.42 6.93 -16.75
CA ALA A 64 6.04 6.52 -18.11
C ALA A 64 6.25 5.02 -18.39
N GLU A 65 7.00 4.34 -17.53
CA GLU A 65 7.41 2.94 -17.72
C GLU A 65 6.52 1.94 -16.94
N VAL A 66 5.58 2.43 -16.13
CA VAL A 66 4.79 1.59 -15.23
C VAL A 66 3.29 1.66 -15.56
N ASP A 67 2.60 0.54 -15.33
CA ASP A 67 1.16 0.38 -15.60
C ASP A 67 0.31 0.74 -14.39
N ALA A 68 0.87 0.59 -13.19
CA ALA A 68 0.22 0.86 -11.91
C ALA A 68 1.24 1.37 -10.87
N LEU A 69 0.77 1.92 -9.74
CA LEU A 69 1.63 2.47 -8.70
C LEU A 69 1.24 1.98 -7.31
N VAL A 70 2.23 1.56 -6.51
CA VAL A 70 2.09 1.37 -5.06
C VAL A 70 2.75 2.53 -4.32
N LEU A 71 2.00 3.15 -3.41
CA LEU A 71 2.49 4.16 -2.48
C LEU A 71 2.58 3.51 -1.08
N PRO A 72 3.79 3.15 -0.62
CA PRO A 72 3.97 2.45 0.65
C PRO A 72 3.72 3.34 1.87
N GLY A 73 3.66 2.70 3.04
CA GLY A 73 3.71 3.39 4.32
C GLY A 73 5.02 4.14 4.53
N GLY A 74 4.97 5.09 5.48
CA GLY A 74 6.10 5.95 5.82
C GLY A 74 5.62 7.16 6.63
N GLU A 75 6.38 8.26 6.62
CA GLU A 75 5.94 9.54 7.19
C GLU A 75 5.37 10.43 6.08
N SER A 76 4.05 10.65 6.11
CA SER A 76 3.31 11.29 5.00
C SER A 76 3.75 12.73 4.70
N THR A 77 4.16 13.51 5.71
CA THR A 77 4.64 14.87 5.49
C THR A 77 5.97 14.88 4.76
N THR A 78 6.92 14.05 5.20
CA THR A 78 8.22 13.88 4.54
C THR A 78 8.03 13.35 3.11
N MET A 79 7.13 12.39 2.91
CA MET A 79 6.83 11.87 1.57
C MET A 79 6.26 12.97 0.66
N SER A 80 5.34 13.80 1.14
CA SER A 80 4.81 14.95 0.40
C SER A 80 5.93 15.91 -0.02
N MET A 81 6.84 16.26 0.89
CA MET A 81 7.99 17.14 0.59
C MET A 81 8.95 16.51 -0.43
N LEU A 82 9.22 15.20 -0.31
CA LEU A 82 10.09 14.48 -1.24
C LEU A 82 9.46 14.37 -2.64
N LEU A 83 8.15 14.15 -2.72
CA LEU A 83 7.41 14.14 -3.99
C LEU A 83 7.50 15.49 -4.71
N GLU A 84 7.39 16.60 -3.99
CA GLU A 84 7.55 17.95 -4.56
C GLU A 84 8.99 18.19 -5.01
N SER A 85 9.97 17.97 -4.12
CA SER A 85 11.37 18.27 -4.41
C SER A 85 11.98 17.40 -5.51
N SER A 86 11.48 16.18 -5.69
CA SER A 86 11.90 15.29 -6.79
C SER A 86 11.18 15.54 -8.11
N GLY A 87 10.14 16.38 -8.13
CA GLY A 87 9.27 16.60 -9.29
C GLY A 87 8.32 15.43 -9.60
N LEU A 88 8.22 14.43 -8.70
CA LEU A 88 7.35 13.28 -8.88
C LEU A 88 5.86 13.62 -8.70
N PHE A 89 5.55 14.62 -7.87
CA PHE A 89 4.15 14.95 -7.56
C PHE A 89 3.32 15.22 -8.84
N PRO A 90 3.71 16.13 -9.75
CA PRO A 90 2.94 16.38 -10.97
C PRO A 90 2.88 15.16 -11.89
N ALA A 91 3.97 14.39 -12.02
CA ALA A 91 3.99 13.20 -12.87
C ALA A 91 3.05 12.10 -12.37
N ILE A 92 2.99 11.86 -11.07
CA ILE A 92 2.04 10.91 -10.47
C ILE A 92 0.61 11.43 -10.59
N ALA A 93 0.36 12.72 -10.29
CA ALA A 93 -0.96 13.33 -10.37
C ALA A 93 -1.55 13.22 -11.78
N GLU A 94 -0.76 13.47 -12.82
CA GLU A 94 -1.16 13.32 -14.23
C GLU A 94 -1.57 11.87 -14.54
N ARG A 95 -0.77 10.88 -14.11
CA ARG A 95 -1.06 9.47 -14.34
C ARG A 95 -2.32 9.00 -13.60
N LEU A 96 -2.51 9.43 -12.34
CA LEU A 96 -3.71 9.12 -11.56
C LEU A 96 -4.95 9.74 -12.19
N ALA A 97 -4.89 11.01 -12.64
CA ALA A 97 -5.97 11.67 -13.35
C ALA A 97 -6.30 10.96 -14.68
N GLY A 98 -5.31 10.31 -15.32
CA GLY A 98 -5.47 9.47 -16.49
C GLY A 98 -6.04 8.06 -16.19
N GLY A 99 -6.40 7.77 -14.93
CA GLY A 99 -7.00 6.49 -14.54
C GLY A 99 -6.00 5.38 -14.22
N MET A 100 -4.71 5.71 -13.97
CA MET A 100 -3.73 4.72 -13.57
C MET A 100 -4.12 4.07 -12.24
N PRO A 101 -4.16 2.73 -12.15
CA PRO A 101 -4.40 2.03 -10.90
C PRO A 101 -3.34 2.35 -9.83
N ALA A 102 -3.80 2.56 -8.59
CA ALA A 102 -2.89 2.80 -7.48
C ALA A 102 -3.33 2.12 -6.19
N PHE A 103 -2.34 1.66 -5.42
CA PHE A 103 -2.54 1.09 -4.09
C PHE A 103 -1.74 1.88 -3.06
N GLY A 104 -2.43 2.54 -2.11
CA GLY A 104 -1.82 3.29 -1.02
C GLY A 104 -1.96 2.58 0.31
N THR A 105 -0.85 2.36 1.04
CA THR A 105 -0.86 1.77 2.38
C THR A 105 -0.40 2.77 3.42
N CYS A 106 -1.08 2.87 4.56
CA CYS A 106 -0.76 3.78 5.67
C CYS A 106 -0.55 5.24 5.16
N ALA A 107 0.70 5.72 5.08
CA ALA A 107 1.00 7.04 4.52
C ALA A 107 0.57 7.19 3.04
N GLY A 108 0.61 6.11 2.27
CA GLY A 108 0.10 6.09 0.90
C GLY A 108 -1.40 6.35 0.81
N MET A 109 -2.21 5.84 1.76
CA MET A 109 -3.63 6.19 1.88
C MET A 109 -3.81 7.69 2.11
N ILE A 110 -3.03 8.30 3.01
CA ILE A 110 -3.08 9.75 3.29
C ILE A 110 -2.79 10.56 2.02
N LEU A 111 -1.78 10.15 1.25
CA LEU A 111 -1.38 10.85 0.03
C LEU A 111 -2.39 10.70 -1.10
N LEU A 112 -3.13 9.57 -1.18
CA LEU A 112 -4.16 9.36 -2.19
C LEU A 112 -5.51 9.98 -1.81
N GLY A 113 -5.79 10.21 -0.53
CA GLY A 113 -7.04 10.80 -0.03
C GLY A 113 -7.32 12.21 -0.57
N ASP A 114 -8.60 12.57 -0.63
CA ASP A 114 -9.02 13.91 -1.04
C ASP A 114 -8.64 14.95 0.01
N GLU A 115 -8.86 14.64 1.27
CA GLU A 115 -8.64 15.58 2.38
C GLU A 115 -7.76 14.97 3.49
N ILE A 116 -6.78 15.75 3.97
CA ILE A 116 -5.95 15.43 5.14
C ILE A 116 -6.40 16.33 6.29
N LEU A 117 -7.19 15.78 7.23
CA LEU A 117 -7.91 16.55 8.26
C LEU A 117 -7.01 17.24 9.29
N ASP A 118 -5.86 16.63 9.61
CA ASP A 118 -4.85 17.12 10.57
C ASP A 118 -3.50 17.36 9.91
N GLY A 119 -3.51 17.60 8.59
CA GLY A 119 -2.32 17.87 7.79
C GLY A 119 -1.70 19.23 8.10
N ARG A 120 -0.43 19.40 7.77
CA ARG A 120 0.17 20.73 7.70
C ARG A 120 -0.45 21.51 6.53
N PRO A 121 -0.52 22.86 6.59
CA PRO A 121 -1.09 23.66 5.50
C PRO A 121 -0.42 23.49 4.15
N ASP A 122 0.86 23.08 4.15
CA ASP A 122 1.69 22.85 2.96
C ASP A 122 1.74 21.35 2.53
N GLN A 123 1.08 20.47 3.27
CA GLN A 123 1.02 19.06 2.91
C GLN A 123 0.00 18.83 1.79
N ARG A 124 0.43 18.21 0.70
CA ARG A 124 -0.40 17.91 -0.46
C ARG A 124 -0.81 16.44 -0.52
N SER A 125 -1.99 16.19 -1.06
CA SER A 125 -2.48 14.88 -1.46
C SER A 125 -2.83 14.87 -2.95
N PHE A 126 -2.95 13.68 -3.53
CA PHE A 126 -3.30 13.51 -4.95
C PHE A 126 -4.80 13.61 -5.23
N ARG A 127 -5.66 13.54 -4.20
CA ARG A 127 -7.12 13.58 -4.31
C ARG A 127 -7.65 12.52 -5.28
N ALA A 128 -7.06 11.32 -5.23
CA ALA A 128 -7.38 10.23 -6.13
C ALA A 128 -8.55 9.36 -5.65
N ILE A 129 -8.87 9.42 -4.34
CA ILE A 129 -10.02 8.75 -3.71
C ILE A 129 -10.73 9.73 -2.78
N ASP A 130 -12.05 9.81 -2.85
CA ASP A 130 -12.86 10.79 -2.10
C ASP A 130 -13.12 10.37 -0.66
N ILE A 131 -12.05 10.39 0.14
CA ILE A 131 -12.05 10.14 1.59
C ILE A 131 -11.35 11.27 2.32
N GLY A 132 -11.83 11.57 3.55
CA GLY A 132 -11.14 12.43 4.51
C GLY A 132 -10.37 11.59 5.51
N VAL A 133 -9.05 11.83 5.62
CA VAL A 133 -8.13 11.01 6.41
C VAL A 133 -7.52 11.81 7.54
N GLN A 134 -7.59 11.29 8.76
CA GLN A 134 -6.87 11.80 9.93
C GLN A 134 -5.62 10.96 10.18
N ARG A 135 -4.43 11.60 10.29
CA ARG A 135 -3.13 10.92 10.31
C ARG A 135 -2.80 10.22 11.63
N ASN A 136 -3.19 10.80 12.77
CA ASN A 136 -2.76 10.37 14.11
C ASN A 136 -3.96 10.10 15.02
N ALA A 137 -5.00 9.45 14.53
CA ALA A 137 -6.29 9.40 15.20
C ALA A 137 -6.37 8.39 16.36
N PHE A 138 -5.48 7.40 16.45
CA PHE A 138 -5.53 6.38 17.52
C PHE A 138 -4.91 6.86 18.86
N GLY A 139 -4.60 8.17 19.02
CA GLY A 139 -4.13 8.75 20.27
C GLY A 139 -2.71 8.36 20.66
N ARG A 140 -2.20 8.95 21.76
CA ARG A 140 -0.81 8.81 22.21
C ARG A 140 -0.44 7.43 22.80
N GLN A 141 -1.35 6.47 22.88
CA GLN A 141 -1.15 5.21 23.61
C GLN A 141 -1.36 3.91 22.81
N ILE A 142 -1.91 3.96 21.59
CA ILE A 142 -2.03 2.74 20.75
C ILE A 142 -1.26 2.97 19.46
N ASP A 143 0.04 2.80 19.55
CA ASP A 143 0.91 3.02 18.39
C ASP A 143 0.83 1.88 17.36
N SER A 144 0.41 0.67 17.78
CA SER A 144 0.35 -0.51 16.91
C SER A 144 -0.58 -1.59 17.46
N PHE A 145 -1.31 -2.25 16.59
CA PHE A 145 -2.13 -3.43 16.90
C PHE A 145 -2.28 -4.31 15.66
N GLU A 146 -2.79 -5.50 15.86
CA GLU A 146 -3.09 -6.46 14.80
C GLU A 146 -4.57 -6.84 14.86
N ALA A 147 -5.18 -7.10 13.71
CA ALA A 147 -6.57 -7.52 13.59
C ALA A 147 -6.77 -8.44 12.40
N ASP A 148 -7.69 -9.39 12.54
CA ASP A 148 -8.15 -10.22 11.43
C ASP A 148 -9.38 -9.56 10.79
N LEU A 149 -9.32 -9.26 9.51
CA LEU A 149 -10.32 -8.51 8.77
C LEU A 149 -11.11 -9.39 7.81
N ASP A 150 -12.43 -9.35 7.90
CA ASP A 150 -13.28 -9.81 6.81
C ASP A 150 -13.29 -8.77 5.70
N VAL A 151 -12.66 -9.10 4.57
CA VAL A 151 -12.50 -8.19 3.43
C VAL A 151 -13.49 -8.54 2.32
N ALA A 152 -14.32 -7.58 1.95
CA ALA A 152 -15.26 -7.75 0.85
C ALA A 152 -14.52 -8.05 -0.47
N GLY A 153 -14.94 -9.10 -1.18
CA GLY A 153 -14.32 -9.53 -2.44
C GLY A 153 -13.02 -10.33 -2.31
N VAL A 154 -12.58 -10.66 -1.08
CA VAL A 154 -11.43 -11.53 -0.81
C VAL A 154 -11.93 -12.83 -0.19
N ALA A 155 -11.72 -13.95 -0.88
CA ALA A 155 -12.08 -15.29 -0.40
C ALA A 155 -10.94 -15.90 0.44
N GLY A 156 -11.27 -16.96 1.22
CA GLY A 156 -10.26 -17.73 1.96
C GLY A 156 -10.15 -17.35 3.43
N GLY A 157 -11.17 -16.68 3.98
CA GLY A 157 -11.22 -16.27 5.39
C GLY A 157 -10.58 -14.92 5.66
N PRO A 158 -10.49 -14.52 6.94
CA PRO A 158 -9.98 -13.21 7.33
C PRO A 158 -8.55 -12.95 6.82
N VAL A 159 -8.25 -11.67 6.59
CA VAL A 159 -6.91 -11.17 6.23
C VAL A 159 -6.28 -10.61 7.50
N HIS A 160 -5.11 -11.08 7.86
CA HIS A 160 -4.36 -10.54 8.99
C HIS A 160 -3.77 -9.17 8.65
N ALA A 161 -4.09 -8.16 9.45
CA ALA A 161 -3.73 -6.77 9.22
C ALA A 161 -2.88 -6.21 10.36
N VAL A 162 -1.74 -5.62 10.01
CA VAL A 162 -0.79 -5.00 10.95
C VAL A 162 -0.94 -3.48 10.87
N PHE A 163 -1.39 -2.87 11.96
CA PHE A 163 -1.57 -1.42 12.09
C PHE A 163 -0.40 -0.82 12.87
N ILE A 164 0.29 0.15 12.29
CA ILE A 164 1.40 0.87 12.92
C ILE A 164 1.14 2.36 12.78
N ARG A 165 0.78 3.05 13.88
CA ARG A 165 0.42 4.48 13.88
C ARG A 165 -0.54 4.81 12.74
N ALA A 166 -1.55 3.96 12.58
CA ALA A 166 -2.41 3.95 11.42
C ALA A 166 -3.25 5.23 11.28
N PRO A 167 -3.47 5.72 10.07
CA PRO A 167 -4.46 6.76 9.81
C PRO A 167 -5.88 6.23 10.00
N VAL A 168 -6.83 7.13 10.22
CA VAL A 168 -8.26 6.81 10.30
C VAL A 168 -9.01 7.54 9.20
N VAL A 169 -9.90 6.83 8.51
CA VAL A 169 -10.85 7.43 7.57
C VAL A 169 -12.03 7.97 8.37
N GLU A 170 -12.21 9.29 8.38
CA GLU A 170 -13.29 9.99 9.09
C GLU A 170 -14.45 10.40 8.17
N ARG A 171 -14.19 10.53 6.88
CA ARG A 171 -15.19 10.83 5.85
C ARG A 171 -15.03 9.86 4.68
N VAL A 172 -16.15 9.32 4.22
CA VAL A 172 -16.26 8.52 3.01
C VAL A 172 -17.37 9.12 2.17
N ALA A 173 -17.08 9.46 0.91
CA ALA A 173 -18.08 10.00 -0.01
C ALA A 173 -18.86 8.89 -0.72
N ASP A 174 -19.96 9.28 -1.36
CA ASP A 174 -20.73 8.40 -2.24
C ASP A 174 -19.83 7.88 -3.39
N GLY A 175 -19.94 6.58 -3.69
CA GLY A 175 -19.13 5.94 -4.73
C GLY A 175 -17.78 5.40 -4.26
N VAL A 176 -17.41 5.58 -3.01
CA VAL A 176 -16.30 4.88 -2.35
C VAL A 176 -16.82 3.61 -1.69
N GLU A 177 -16.25 2.47 -2.05
CA GLU A 177 -16.56 1.19 -1.45
C GLU A 177 -15.70 0.99 -0.19
N VAL A 178 -16.34 0.72 0.95
CA VAL A 178 -15.66 0.29 2.17
C VAL A 178 -15.55 -1.25 2.14
N LEU A 179 -14.33 -1.77 2.01
CA LEU A 179 -14.07 -3.20 1.89
C LEU A 179 -13.80 -3.88 3.23
N ALA A 180 -13.33 -3.14 4.23
CA ALA A 180 -13.14 -3.63 5.60
C ALA A 180 -13.22 -2.50 6.62
N THR A 181 -13.64 -2.85 7.85
CA THR A 181 -13.73 -1.92 8.99
C THR A 181 -13.11 -2.55 10.24
N VAL A 182 -12.60 -1.69 11.14
CA VAL A 182 -12.23 -2.05 12.51
C VAL A 182 -12.92 -1.07 13.45
N ASP A 183 -13.64 -1.58 14.45
CA ASP A 183 -14.41 -0.78 15.40
C ASP A 183 -15.33 0.25 14.73
N GLY A 184 -15.93 -0.15 13.58
CA GLY A 184 -16.82 0.69 12.79
C GLY A 184 -16.12 1.76 11.95
N LYS A 185 -14.78 1.85 11.98
CA LYS A 185 -14.00 2.78 11.15
C LYS A 185 -13.52 2.07 9.88
N PRO A 186 -13.66 2.69 8.70
CA PRO A 186 -13.12 2.15 7.45
C PRO A 186 -11.59 2.04 7.50
N VAL A 187 -11.07 0.87 7.15
CA VAL A 187 -9.61 0.61 7.11
C VAL A 187 -9.12 0.13 5.75
N LEU A 188 -10.03 -0.26 4.86
CA LEU A 188 -9.74 -0.62 3.48
C LEU A 188 -10.85 -0.04 2.61
N CYS A 189 -10.51 0.81 1.65
CA CYS A 189 -11.46 1.47 0.77
C CYS A 189 -11.02 1.37 -0.69
N ARG A 190 -12.00 1.37 -1.61
CA ARG A 190 -11.78 1.39 -3.05
C ARG A 190 -12.67 2.42 -3.73
N GLN A 191 -12.13 3.09 -4.75
CA GLN A 191 -12.91 3.90 -5.69
C GLN A 191 -12.30 3.78 -7.08
N GLY A 192 -13.05 3.16 -8.00
CA GLY A 192 -12.51 2.81 -9.31
C GLY A 192 -11.20 2.03 -9.19
N PRO A 193 -10.12 2.43 -9.86
CA PRO A 193 -8.84 1.73 -9.83
C PRO A 193 -7.97 2.06 -8.61
N ILE A 194 -8.47 2.85 -7.66
CA ILE A 194 -7.72 3.26 -6.48
C ILE A 194 -8.10 2.40 -5.27
N LEU A 195 -7.14 1.71 -4.69
CA LEU A 195 -7.25 0.94 -3.45
C LEU A 195 -6.41 1.59 -2.36
N VAL A 196 -6.95 1.70 -1.14
CA VAL A 196 -6.21 2.26 -0.01
C VAL A 196 -6.44 1.45 1.26
N ALA A 197 -5.38 1.21 2.03
CA ALA A 197 -5.40 0.52 3.31
C ALA A 197 -4.78 1.38 4.42
N ALA A 198 -5.43 1.44 5.58
CA ALA A 198 -4.88 2.12 6.76
C ALA A 198 -3.72 1.35 7.42
N PHE A 199 -3.52 0.10 7.07
CA PHE A 199 -2.57 -0.85 7.64
C PHE A 199 -1.48 -1.24 6.64
N HIS A 200 -0.62 -2.17 7.04
CA HIS A 200 0.56 -2.64 6.30
C HIS A 200 0.39 -4.08 5.81
N PRO A 201 -0.27 -4.32 4.66
CA PRO A 201 -0.44 -5.67 4.12
C PRO A 201 0.88 -6.32 3.69
N GLU A 202 1.92 -5.53 3.48
CA GLU A 202 3.26 -5.98 3.14
C GLU A 202 4.04 -6.57 4.33
N LEU A 203 3.54 -6.44 5.55
CA LEU A 203 4.16 -6.99 6.75
C LEU A 203 3.66 -8.39 7.10
N GLY A 204 2.50 -8.79 6.56
CA GLY A 204 1.97 -10.14 6.68
C GLY A 204 2.44 -11.05 5.55
N ASP A 205 2.24 -12.36 5.74
CA ASP A 205 2.53 -13.38 4.72
C ASP A 205 1.35 -13.58 3.75
N ASP A 206 0.34 -12.71 3.78
CA ASP A 206 -0.88 -12.81 2.99
C ASP A 206 -0.86 -11.89 1.76
N PRO A 207 -0.69 -12.42 0.54
CA PRO A 207 -0.60 -11.61 -0.67
C PRO A 207 -1.98 -11.16 -1.22
N ARG A 208 -3.10 -11.60 -0.64
CA ARG A 208 -4.45 -11.44 -1.22
C ARG A 208 -4.87 -9.99 -1.47
N LEU A 209 -4.39 -9.02 -0.70
CA LEU A 209 -4.68 -7.60 -0.96
C LEU A 209 -3.88 -7.06 -2.15
N HIS A 210 -2.65 -7.50 -2.33
CA HIS A 210 -1.89 -7.19 -3.55
C HIS A 210 -2.49 -7.89 -4.77
N GLU A 211 -3.02 -9.11 -4.62
CA GLU A 211 -3.79 -9.77 -5.69
C GLU A 211 -5.07 -9.01 -6.02
N LEU A 212 -5.80 -8.50 -5.01
CA LEU A 212 -6.97 -7.66 -5.20
C LEU A 212 -6.63 -6.42 -6.03
N PHE A 213 -5.54 -5.73 -5.66
CA PHE A 213 -5.04 -4.58 -6.43
C PHE A 213 -4.66 -4.95 -7.87
N LEU A 214 -3.91 -6.03 -8.06
CA LEU A 214 -3.47 -6.45 -9.41
C LEU A 214 -4.63 -6.82 -10.34
N ARG A 215 -5.82 -7.13 -9.83
CA ARG A 215 -7.02 -7.35 -10.65
C ARG A 215 -7.52 -6.08 -11.33
N GLU A 216 -7.19 -4.91 -10.80
CA GLU A 216 -7.56 -3.62 -11.39
C GLU A 216 -6.57 -3.20 -12.50
N VAL A 217 -5.43 -3.88 -12.61
CA VAL A 217 -4.36 -3.57 -13.57
C VAL A 217 -4.45 -4.45 -14.83
N VAL A 218 -5.06 -5.63 -14.70
CA VAL A 218 -5.22 -6.65 -15.74
C VAL A 218 -6.65 -6.72 -16.21
#